data_1654fcb525a843b9a2094b5709cf6642
#
_entry.id   1654fcb525a843b9a2094b5709cf6642
#
_cell.length_a   1.000
_cell.length_b   1.000
_cell.length_c   1.000
_cell.angle_alpha   90.00
_cell.angle_beta   90.00
_cell.angle_gamma   90.00
#
_symmetry.space_group_name_H-M   'P 1'
#
loop_
_entity.id
_entity.type
_entity.pdbx_description
1 polymer ?
#
loop_
_entity_poly.entity_id
_entity_poly.type
_entity_poly.pdbx_seq_one_letter_code
_entity_poly.pdbx_strand_id
1 'polypeptide(L)'
;GLVITGNFELDILVAKSCRAIGEPMIVTQSNNNIINELDGDLPIVAIKKLYDELPEDQKGIMNNALQIGILMDRLGDIDDEITYMIRNISSIDKETGSISIGESITDGQVIQFHLRDSEAAQEELKKMLTEYEMDDGQIIKSTLMFSSVGRGKYLLGESHHDINLYKNLIDNESPITGFFSNGEISPIGDRTYLHGYTSSFAIFKEKS
;
A
#
# COMPACT_ATOMS: atom_id res chain seq x y z
N GLY A 1 -18.21 -9.11 -10.61
CA GLY A 1 -18.55 -7.80 -10.05
C GLY A 1 -19.83 -7.84 -9.25
N LEU A 2 -19.99 -6.88 -8.36
CA LEU A 2 -21.20 -6.69 -7.56
C LEU A 2 -21.66 -5.23 -7.75
N VAL A 3 -22.95 -5.06 -8.02
CA VAL A 3 -23.60 -3.74 -8.04
C VAL A 3 -24.64 -3.72 -6.95
N ILE A 4 -24.54 -2.75 -6.04
CA ILE A 4 -25.47 -2.57 -4.93
C ILE A 4 -26.17 -1.24 -5.11
N THR A 5 -27.50 -1.24 -4.95
CA THR A 5 -28.33 -0.03 -5.01
C THR A 5 -29.23 0.02 -3.79
N GLY A 6 -29.50 1.21 -3.30
CA GLY A 6 -30.36 1.38 -2.12
C GLY A 6 -30.06 2.67 -1.36
N ASN A 7 -30.65 2.79 -0.18
CA ASN A 7 -30.47 3.94 0.70
C ASN A 7 -29.38 3.62 1.74
N PHE A 8 -28.12 3.73 1.33
CA PHE A 8 -26.95 3.52 2.21
C PHE A 8 -25.84 4.51 1.86
N GLU A 9 -24.94 4.69 2.78
CA GLU A 9 -23.64 5.35 2.58
C GLU A 9 -22.54 4.30 2.56
N LEU A 10 -21.47 4.58 1.83
CA LEU A 10 -20.34 3.68 1.66
C LEU A 10 -19.04 4.41 1.93
N ASP A 11 -18.30 3.94 2.94
CA ASP A 11 -16.94 4.36 3.17
C ASP A 11 -15.96 3.29 2.68
N ILE A 12 -14.86 3.73 2.11
CA ILE A 12 -13.80 2.85 1.64
C ILE A 12 -12.52 3.19 2.38
N LEU A 13 -11.99 2.20 3.10
CA LEU A 13 -10.70 2.29 3.78
C LEU A 13 -9.71 1.35 3.11
N VAL A 14 -8.47 1.80 2.93
CA VAL A 14 -7.41 1.01 2.27
C VAL A 14 -6.11 1.11 3.06
N ALA A 15 -5.77 0.04 3.78
CA ALA A 15 -4.50 -0.06 4.48
C ALA A 15 -3.43 -0.69 3.60
N LYS A 16 -2.27 -0.06 3.54
CA LYS A 16 -1.08 -0.56 2.85
C LYS A 16 -0.27 -1.49 3.77
N SER A 17 0.82 -2.04 3.29
CA SER A 17 1.69 -2.94 4.08
C SER A 17 3.16 -2.56 3.95
N CYS A 18 3.42 -1.35 3.54
CA CYS A 18 4.77 -0.89 3.22
C CYS A 18 5.05 0.44 3.89
N ARG A 19 6.25 0.60 4.43
CA ARG A 19 6.77 1.88 4.91
C ARG A 19 7.86 2.37 4.00
N ALA A 20 7.96 3.69 3.84
CA ALA A 20 9.03 4.33 3.11
C ALA A 20 10.37 4.15 3.83
N ILE A 21 11.44 3.96 3.06
CA ILE A 21 12.82 3.92 3.53
C ILE A 21 13.71 4.76 2.61
N GLY A 22 14.73 5.38 3.19
CA GLY A 22 15.58 6.33 2.46
C GLY A 22 14.81 7.57 1.97
N GLU A 23 15.49 8.38 1.19
CA GLU A 23 14.94 9.62 0.65
C GLU A 23 14.27 9.39 -0.70
N PRO A 24 13.29 10.23 -1.10
CA PRO A 24 12.76 10.25 -2.46
C PRO A 24 13.86 10.57 -3.48
N MET A 25 13.79 9.93 -4.65
CA MET A 25 14.76 10.07 -5.75
C MET A 25 14.05 10.34 -7.07
N ILE A 26 14.69 11.06 -7.97
CA ILE A 26 14.17 11.34 -9.31
C ILE A 26 14.67 10.27 -10.28
N VAL A 27 13.77 9.72 -11.08
CA VAL A 27 14.13 8.88 -12.23
C VAL A 27 14.74 9.79 -13.29
N THR A 28 16.03 9.70 -13.50
CA THR A 28 16.76 10.53 -14.48
C THR A 28 16.90 9.84 -15.84
N GLN A 29 16.84 8.50 -15.87
CA GLN A 29 16.78 7.74 -17.11
C GLN A 29 15.94 6.47 -16.95
N SER A 30 15.01 6.26 -17.89
CA SER A 30 14.13 5.09 -17.91
C SER A 30 13.86 4.58 -19.33
N ASN A 31 13.38 3.35 -19.42
CA ASN A 31 12.90 2.75 -20.66
C ASN A 31 11.74 1.79 -20.34
N ASN A 32 10.50 2.17 -20.68
CA ASN A 32 9.28 1.46 -20.35
C ASN A 32 9.16 1.24 -18.82
N ASN A 33 9.37 0.01 -18.35
CA ASN A 33 9.32 -0.39 -16.96
C ASN A 33 10.71 -0.60 -16.32
N ILE A 34 11.77 -0.14 -17.00
CA ILE A 34 13.16 -0.25 -16.54
C ILE A 34 13.64 1.12 -16.08
N ILE A 35 14.16 1.21 -14.88
CA ILE A 35 14.86 2.38 -14.36
C ILE A 35 16.35 2.15 -14.54
N ASN A 36 16.97 3.01 -15.33
CA ASN A 36 18.40 2.97 -15.62
C ASN A 36 19.21 3.88 -14.72
N GLU A 37 18.62 5.03 -14.30
CA GLU A 37 19.28 5.98 -13.41
C GLU A 37 18.28 6.60 -12.41
N LEU A 38 18.78 6.81 -11.20
CA LEU A 38 18.13 7.54 -10.11
C LEU A 38 19.08 8.64 -9.64
N ASP A 39 18.65 9.90 -9.71
CA ASP A 39 19.46 11.08 -9.39
C ASP A 39 20.83 11.13 -10.12
N GLY A 40 20.92 10.50 -11.31
CA GLY A 40 22.13 10.39 -12.11
C GLY A 40 23.03 9.20 -11.80
N ASP A 41 22.68 8.36 -10.82
CA ASP A 41 23.42 7.16 -10.44
C ASP A 41 22.67 5.89 -10.84
N LEU A 42 23.39 4.75 -10.88
CA LEU A 42 22.77 3.45 -11.15
C LEU A 42 21.88 3.04 -9.96
N PRO A 43 20.66 2.51 -10.20
CA PRO A 43 19.76 2.08 -9.12
C PRO A 43 20.36 1.09 -8.13
N ILE A 44 21.24 0.19 -8.59
CA ILE A 44 21.94 -0.77 -7.72
C ILE A 44 22.84 -0.07 -6.69
N VAL A 45 23.40 1.11 -7.03
CA VAL A 45 24.23 1.91 -6.10
C VAL A 45 23.36 2.49 -5.00
N ALA A 46 22.19 3.04 -5.38
CA ALA A 46 21.21 3.56 -4.43
C ALA A 46 20.71 2.45 -3.48
N ILE A 47 20.38 1.27 -4.03
CA ILE A 47 19.97 0.10 -3.22
C ILE A 47 21.08 -0.32 -2.24
N LYS A 48 22.33 -0.34 -2.69
CA LYS A 48 23.45 -0.71 -1.84
C LYS A 48 23.67 0.30 -0.70
N LYS A 49 23.63 1.59 -1.02
CA LYS A 49 23.75 2.66 -0.01
C LYS A 49 22.62 2.52 1.03
N LEU A 50 21.40 2.35 0.57
CA LEU A 50 20.26 2.14 1.44
C LEU A 50 20.44 0.91 2.35
N TYR A 51 20.92 -0.21 1.80
CA TYR A 51 21.21 -1.41 2.59
C TYR A 51 22.27 -1.17 3.68
N ASP A 52 23.33 -0.44 3.36
CA ASP A 52 24.40 -0.14 4.30
C ASP A 52 23.94 0.76 5.47
N GLU A 53 22.97 1.66 5.21
CA GLU A 53 22.38 2.59 6.18
C GLU A 53 21.28 1.97 7.05
N LEU A 54 20.67 0.86 6.63
CA LEU A 54 19.59 0.21 7.37
C LEU A 54 20.08 -0.49 8.65
N PRO A 55 19.26 -0.50 9.72
CA PRO A 55 19.47 -1.35 10.89
C PRO A 55 19.55 -2.84 10.51
N GLU A 56 20.30 -3.63 11.27
CA GLU A 56 20.57 -5.05 10.96
C GLU A 56 19.31 -5.91 10.87
N ASP A 57 18.33 -5.66 11.69
CA ASP A 57 17.02 -6.34 11.67
C ASP A 57 16.22 -6.08 10.37
N GLN A 58 16.41 -4.92 9.76
CA GLN A 58 15.74 -4.54 8.52
C GLN A 58 16.48 -5.01 7.26
N LYS A 59 17.78 -5.24 7.33
CA LYS A 59 18.58 -5.75 6.21
C LYS A 59 18.09 -7.11 5.72
N GLY A 60 17.71 -7.98 6.66
CA GLY A 60 17.12 -9.29 6.33
C GLY A 60 15.78 -9.17 5.58
N ILE A 61 14.96 -8.22 5.98
CA ILE A 61 13.66 -7.94 5.35
C ILE A 61 13.87 -7.38 3.93
N MET A 62 14.79 -6.42 3.77
CA MET A 62 15.06 -5.76 2.50
C MET A 62 15.37 -6.73 1.36
N ASN A 63 16.10 -7.80 1.62
CA ASN A 63 16.47 -8.79 0.60
C ASN A 63 15.28 -9.46 -0.09
N ASN A 64 14.13 -9.52 0.56
CA ASN A 64 12.95 -10.24 0.07
C ASN A 64 11.69 -9.36 -0.10
N ALA A 65 11.72 -8.15 0.46
CA ALA A 65 10.53 -7.32 0.59
C ALA A 65 10.73 -5.87 0.17
N LEU A 66 11.83 -5.58 -0.57
CA LEU A 66 12.07 -4.27 -1.15
C LEU A 66 11.06 -3.98 -2.25
N GLN A 67 10.41 -2.85 -2.15
CA GLN A 67 9.41 -2.33 -3.08
C GLN A 67 9.84 -0.95 -3.56
N ILE A 68 9.16 -0.45 -4.58
CA ILE A 68 9.30 0.92 -5.04
C ILE A 68 7.94 1.61 -4.96
N GLY A 69 7.92 2.78 -4.38
CA GLY A 69 6.77 3.69 -4.41
C GLY A 69 6.99 4.72 -5.50
N ILE A 70 6.04 4.86 -6.40
CA ILE A 70 6.00 5.92 -7.40
C ILE A 70 5.13 7.03 -6.83
N LEU A 71 5.71 8.23 -6.68
CA LEU A 71 4.96 9.38 -6.17
C LEU A 71 3.82 9.71 -7.14
N MET A 72 2.62 9.73 -6.61
CA MET A 72 1.45 10.15 -7.36
C MET A 72 1.34 11.68 -7.30
N ASP A 73 1.01 12.31 -8.44
CA ASP A 73 0.79 13.76 -8.47
C ASP A 73 -0.19 14.18 -7.38
N ARG A 74 0.13 15.27 -6.72
CA ARG A 74 -0.78 15.93 -5.77
C ARG A 74 -1.98 16.49 -6.54
N LEU A 75 -3.00 15.69 -6.69
CA LEU A 75 -4.30 16.14 -7.21
C LEU A 75 -5.22 16.38 -6.01
N GLY A 76 -5.15 17.59 -5.43
CA GLY A 76 -6.08 17.96 -4.35
C GLY A 76 -5.45 18.80 -3.25
N ASP A 77 -6.28 19.35 -2.40
CA ASP A 77 -5.99 20.38 -1.41
C ASP A 77 -5.05 19.94 -0.26
N ILE A 78 -4.46 20.87 0.29
CA ILE A 78 -3.45 21.21 1.31
C ILE A 78 -3.20 20.22 2.50
N ASP A 79 -3.98 19.17 2.70
CA ASP A 79 -3.81 18.18 3.79
C ASP A 79 -3.29 16.80 3.31
N ASP A 80 -2.75 16.73 2.11
CA ASP A 80 -2.44 15.46 1.48
C ASP A 80 -1.17 14.80 2.03
N GLU A 81 -1.39 13.73 2.77
CA GLU A 81 -0.38 12.70 3.02
C GLU A 81 0.23 12.27 1.67
N ILE A 82 1.56 12.38 1.54
CA ILE A 82 2.29 12.00 0.32
C ILE A 82 1.93 10.56 -0.05
N THR A 83 1.25 10.40 -1.18
CA THR A 83 0.75 9.09 -1.58
C THR A 83 1.64 8.45 -2.65
N TYR A 84 2.11 7.26 -2.36
CA TYR A 84 2.89 6.45 -3.28
C TYR A 84 2.09 5.26 -3.82
N MET A 85 2.22 5.02 -5.12
CA MET A 85 1.77 3.79 -5.75
C MET A 85 2.87 2.73 -5.62
N ILE A 86 2.62 1.71 -4.81
CA ILE A 86 3.62 0.68 -4.51
C ILE A 86 3.69 -0.36 -5.63
N ARG A 87 4.92 -0.69 -6.05
CA ARG A 87 5.19 -1.70 -7.08
C ARG A 87 6.34 -2.62 -6.67
N ASN A 88 6.24 -3.86 -7.10
CA ASN A 88 7.34 -4.81 -6.92
C ASN A 88 8.52 -4.45 -7.82
N ILE A 89 9.73 -4.63 -7.30
CA ILE A 89 10.93 -4.75 -8.12
C ILE A 89 10.94 -6.17 -8.70
N SER A 90 10.74 -6.27 -10.02
CA SER A 90 10.62 -7.55 -10.72
C SER A 90 11.99 -8.20 -10.94
N SER A 91 13.01 -7.40 -11.19
CA SER A 91 14.40 -7.86 -11.35
C SER A 91 15.40 -6.74 -11.14
N ILE A 92 16.62 -7.13 -10.77
CA ILE A 92 17.80 -6.27 -10.71
C ILE A 92 18.83 -6.85 -11.66
N ASP A 93 19.22 -6.10 -12.67
CA ASP A 93 20.28 -6.47 -13.59
C ASP A 93 21.64 -6.10 -12.98
N LYS A 94 22.46 -7.10 -12.71
CA LYS A 94 23.78 -6.89 -12.08
C LYS A 94 24.84 -6.38 -13.05
N GLU A 95 24.64 -6.54 -14.36
CA GLU A 95 25.60 -6.07 -15.38
C GLU A 95 25.40 -4.58 -15.65
N THR A 96 24.15 -4.16 -15.81
CA THR A 96 23.80 -2.77 -16.11
C THR A 96 23.51 -1.94 -14.86
N GLY A 97 23.22 -2.57 -13.73
CA GLY A 97 22.82 -1.92 -12.50
C GLY A 97 21.39 -1.39 -12.50
N SER A 98 20.62 -1.66 -13.55
CA SER A 98 19.24 -1.22 -13.70
C SER A 98 18.26 -2.09 -12.92
N ILE A 99 17.06 -1.57 -12.67
CA ILE A 99 15.96 -2.30 -12.04
C ILE A 99 14.73 -2.30 -12.93
N SER A 100 13.99 -3.42 -12.96
CA SER A 100 12.69 -3.50 -13.61
C SER A 100 11.57 -3.52 -12.57
N ILE A 101 10.49 -2.82 -12.83
CA ILE A 101 9.33 -2.72 -11.93
C ILE A 101 8.05 -3.20 -12.61
N GLY A 102 6.98 -3.40 -11.85
CA GLY A 102 5.68 -3.86 -12.36
C GLY A 102 4.80 -2.76 -12.98
N GLU A 103 5.38 -1.62 -13.38
CA GLU A 103 4.67 -0.46 -13.93
C GLU A 103 5.54 0.26 -14.94
N SER A 104 4.92 0.98 -15.89
CA SER A 104 5.65 1.90 -16.78
C SER A 104 6.11 3.12 -16.00
N ILE A 105 7.32 3.55 -16.24
CA ILE A 105 7.96 4.70 -15.58
C ILE A 105 8.57 5.62 -16.61
N THR A 106 8.57 6.92 -16.33
CA THR A 106 9.14 7.95 -17.20
C THR A 106 10.12 8.83 -16.47
N ASP A 107 11.05 9.41 -17.21
CA ASP A 107 12.02 10.38 -16.68
C ASP A 107 11.30 11.57 -16.03
N GLY A 108 11.83 12.00 -14.90
CA GLY A 108 11.27 13.07 -14.08
C GLY A 108 10.28 12.61 -13.01
N GLN A 109 9.81 11.35 -13.04
CA GLN A 109 9.00 10.82 -11.95
C GLN A 109 9.83 10.67 -10.68
N VAL A 110 9.18 10.89 -9.54
CA VAL A 110 9.80 10.69 -8.23
C VAL A 110 9.41 9.31 -7.71
N ILE A 111 10.40 8.60 -7.21
CA ILE A 111 10.22 7.33 -6.52
C ILE A 111 10.80 7.39 -5.11
N GLN A 112 10.35 6.48 -4.26
CA GLN A 112 10.99 6.20 -2.99
C GLN A 112 11.00 4.69 -2.76
N PHE A 113 12.07 4.16 -2.14
CA PHE A 113 12.08 2.76 -1.75
C PHE A 113 11.18 2.53 -0.54
N HIS A 114 10.57 1.35 -0.50
CA HIS A 114 9.69 0.93 0.57
C HIS A 114 10.06 -0.47 1.03
N LEU A 115 9.85 -0.76 2.30
CA LEU A 115 9.89 -2.11 2.84
C LEU A 115 8.50 -2.59 3.17
N ARG A 116 8.17 -3.79 2.72
CA ARG A 116 6.98 -4.49 3.16
C ARG A 116 7.35 -5.35 4.36
N ASP A 117 6.82 -5.00 5.51
CA ASP A 117 7.03 -5.78 6.74
C ASP A 117 5.75 -5.87 7.59
N SER A 118 5.78 -6.79 8.54
CA SER A 118 4.65 -7.07 9.42
C SER A 118 4.29 -5.89 10.31
N GLU A 119 5.29 -5.22 10.86
CA GLU A 119 5.11 -4.09 11.77
C GLU A 119 4.42 -2.93 11.06
N ALA A 120 4.95 -2.52 9.90
CA ALA A 120 4.35 -1.47 9.08
C ALA A 120 2.90 -1.82 8.67
N ALA A 121 2.63 -3.08 8.31
CA ALA A 121 1.30 -3.52 7.94
C ALA A 121 0.30 -3.45 9.10
N GLN A 122 0.74 -3.77 10.31
CA GLN A 122 -0.09 -3.72 11.52
C GLN A 122 -0.32 -2.28 11.99
N GLU A 123 0.73 -1.47 12.03
CA GLU A 123 0.67 -0.08 12.46
C GLU A 123 -0.23 0.75 11.56
N GLU A 124 -0.07 0.62 10.23
CA GLU A 124 -0.90 1.36 9.27
C GLU A 124 -2.37 0.97 9.37
N LEU A 125 -2.68 -0.33 9.43
CA LEU A 125 -4.06 -0.78 9.61
C LEU A 125 -4.65 -0.25 10.92
N LYS A 126 -3.89 -0.35 12.02
CA LYS A 126 -4.33 0.15 13.32
C LYS A 126 -4.57 1.65 13.31
N LYS A 127 -3.63 2.43 12.74
CA LYS A 127 -3.75 3.89 12.59
C LYS A 127 -5.03 4.22 11.83
N MET A 128 -5.19 3.67 10.63
CA MET A 128 -6.33 3.92 9.76
C MET A 128 -7.68 3.60 10.45
N LEU A 129 -7.77 2.45 11.13
CA LEU A 129 -9.00 2.07 11.83
C LEU A 129 -9.24 2.93 13.08
N THR A 130 -8.18 3.40 13.74
CA THR A 130 -8.33 4.27 14.93
C THR A 130 -8.75 5.69 14.55
N GLU A 131 -8.29 6.18 13.40
CA GLU A 131 -8.59 7.50 12.85
C GLU A 131 -9.92 7.55 12.08
N TYR A 132 -10.53 6.39 11.83
CA TYR A 132 -11.83 6.34 11.16
C TYR A 132 -12.92 6.90 12.06
N GLU A 133 -13.53 7.98 11.61
CA GLU A 133 -14.63 8.65 12.29
C GLU A 133 -15.96 8.34 11.59
N MET A 134 -16.98 8.11 12.41
CA MET A 134 -18.37 8.01 11.93
C MET A 134 -19.16 9.20 12.46
N ASP A 135 -20.10 9.68 11.69
CA ASP A 135 -21.03 10.71 12.16
C ASP A 135 -21.87 10.18 13.31
N ASP A 136 -22.22 11.08 14.23
CA ASP A 136 -23.05 10.73 15.40
C ASP A 136 -24.36 10.04 14.98
N GLY A 137 -24.59 8.86 15.54
CA GLY A 137 -25.80 8.08 15.32
C GLY A 137 -25.79 7.22 14.05
N GLN A 138 -24.75 7.23 13.24
CA GLN A 138 -24.60 6.29 12.12
C GLN A 138 -24.47 4.85 12.61
N ILE A 139 -25.06 3.94 11.85
CA ILE A 139 -25.03 2.50 12.15
C ILE A 139 -24.41 1.75 10.99
N ILE A 140 -23.36 0.97 11.26
CA ILE A 140 -22.80 0.05 10.27
C ILE A 140 -23.76 -1.12 10.07
N LYS A 141 -24.12 -1.39 8.84
CA LYS A 141 -25.02 -2.51 8.46
C LYS A 141 -24.24 -3.74 8.06
N SER A 142 -23.12 -3.56 7.39
CA SER A 142 -22.24 -4.66 6.97
C SER A 142 -20.91 -4.11 6.46
N THR A 143 -19.90 -4.97 6.40
CA THR A 143 -18.60 -4.63 5.81
C THR A 143 -18.14 -5.71 4.85
N LEU A 144 -17.66 -5.32 3.67
CA LEU A 144 -16.91 -6.20 2.79
C LEU A 144 -15.41 -5.92 2.98
N MET A 145 -14.65 -6.98 3.20
CA MET A 145 -13.21 -6.91 3.37
C MET A 145 -12.51 -7.68 2.26
N PHE A 146 -11.59 -7.02 1.57
CA PHE A 146 -10.73 -7.60 0.55
C PHE A 146 -9.29 -7.46 1.00
N SER A 147 -8.65 -8.57 1.33
CA SER A 147 -7.26 -8.58 1.81
C SER A 147 -6.36 -9.27 0.80
N SER A 148 -5.19 -8.72 0.55
CA SER A 148 -4.21 -9.37 -0.31
C SER A 148 -3.79 -10.72 0.27
N VAL A 149 -3.65 -11.74 -0.60
CA VAL A 149 -3.07 -13.05 -0.22
C VAL A 149 -1.67 -12.92 0.38
N GLY A 150 -0.97 -11.83 0.08
CA GLY A 150 0.35 -11.52 0.64
C GLY A 150 0.31 -10.99 2.08
N ARG A 151 -0.86 -10.65 2.64
CA ARG A 151 -0.99 -10.20 4.03
C ARG A 151 -1.08 -11.37 5.00
N GLY A 152 -2.12 -12.07 5.08
CA GLY A 152 -2.40 -13.24 5.90
C GLY A 152 -1.35 -13.67 6.94
N LYS A 153 -1.43 -14.91 7.36
CA LYS A 153 -0.54 -15.49 8.38
C LYS A 153 0.96 -15.38 8.06
N TYR A 154 1.32 -15.39 6.77
CA TYR A 154 2.73 -15.35 6.37
C TYR A 154 3.38 -13.99 6.64
N LEU A 155 2.65 -12.89 6.48
CA LEU A 155 3.14 -11.55 6.80
C LEU A 155 2.89 -11.19 8.27
N LEU A 156 1.67 -11.44 8.76
CA LEU A 156 1.21 -10.92 10.05
C LEU A 156 1.46 -11.89 11.23
N GLY A 157 1.96 -13.11 10.95
CA GLY A 157 2.27 -14.10 11.97
C GLY A 157 1.06 -14.87 12.51
N GLU A 158 -0.15 -14.33 12.37
CA GLU A 158 -1.39 -14.94 12.88
C GLU A 158 -2.51 -14.94 11.84
N SER A 159 -3.48 -15.82 12.05
CA SER A 159 -4.68 -15.86 11.23
C SER A 159 -5.70 -14.83 11.71
N HIS A 160 -6.48 -14.28 10.78
CA HIS A 160 -7.58 -13.36 11.09
C HIS A 160 -7.17 -12.01 11.70
N HIS A 161 -5.89 -11.63 11.66
CA HIS A 161 -5.38 -10.38 12.24
C HIS A 161 -6.24 -9.17 11.84
N ASP A 162 -6.36 -8.92 10.54
CA ASP A 162 -7.02 -7.71 10.02
C ASP A 162 -8.51 -7.65 10.42
N ILE A 163 -9.21 -8.78 10.33
CA ILE A 163 -10.63 -8.84 10.72
C ILE A 163 -10.83 -8.70 12.24
N ASN A 164 -9.91 -9.26 13.03
CA ASN A 164 -9.97 -9.14 14.49
C ASN A 164 -9.72 -7.68 14.92
N LEU A 165 -8.76 -7.01 14.28
CA LEU A 165 -8.46 -5.62 14.56
C LEU A 165 -9.64 -4.71 14.18
N TYR A 166 -10.26 -4.93 13.00
CA TYR A 166 -11.48 -4.23 12.59
C TYR A 166 -12.60 -4.39 13.61
N LYS A 167 -12.89 -5.62 14.02
CA LYS A 167 -13.94 -5.90 15.00
C LYS A 167 -13.70 -5.25 16.35
N ASN A 168 -12.45 -5.15 16.77
CA ASN A 168 -12.11 -4.56 18.05
C ASN A 168 -12.18 -3.03 18.07
N LEU A 169 -11.90 -2.38 16.93
CA LEU A 169 -11.76 -0.93 16.85
C LEU A 169 -12.99 -0.24 16.26
N ILE A 170 -13.68 -0.91 15.34
CA ILE A 170 -14.79 -0.29 14.58
C ILE A 170 -16.13 -0.86 15.00
N ASP A 171 -16.36 -2.14 14.75
CA ASP A 171 -17.66 -2.75 14.99
C ASP A 171 -17.56 -4.27 15.14
N ASN A 172 -17.98 -4.75 16.30
CA ASN A 172 -17.98 -6.16 16.64
C ASN A 172 -19.31 -6.89 16.32
N GLU A 173 -20.37 -6.15 16.04
CA GLU A 173 -21.74 -6.69 15.95
C GLU A 173 -22.19 -6.90 14.50
N SER A 174 -21.85 -5.98 13.58
CA SER A 174 -22.30 -6.08 12.19
C SER A 174 -21.56 -7.20 11.42
N PRO A 175 -22.23 -7.80 10.42
CA PRO A 175 -21.61 -8.83 9.61
C PRO A 175 -20.45 -8.26 8.79
N ILE A 176 -19.30 -8.95 8.85
CA ILE A 176 -18.17 -8.70 7.98
C ILE A 176 -17.85 -9.98 7.20
N THR A 177 -17.66 -9.83 5.89
CA THR A 177 -17.32 -10.93 4.99
C THR A 177 -16.41 -10.45 3.87
N GLY A 178 -15.82 -11.36 3.12
CA GLY A 178 -14.94 -11.03 2.00
C GLY A 178 -14.08 -12.21 1.60
N PHE A 179 -12.95 -11.91 0.96
CA PHE A 179 -12.01 -12.93 0.50
C PHE A 179 -10.60 -12.37 0.33
N PHE A 180 -9.63 -13.28 0.24
CA PHE A 180 -8.28 -12.92 -0.15
C PHE A 180 -8.16 -12.75 -1.67
N SER A 181 -7.57 -11.65 -2.11
CA SER A 181 -7.34 -11.30 -3.52
C SER A 181 -5.84 -11.26 -3.84
N ASN A 182 -5.51 -11.40 -5.12
CA ASN A 182 -4.14 -11.25 -5.60
C ASN A 182 -3.86 -9.83 -6.15
N GLY A 183 -4.80 -8.95 -5.99
CA GLY A 183 -4.74 -7.53 -6.36
C GLY A 183 -6.10 -6.90 -6.11
N GLU A 184 -6.07 -5.66 -5.67
CA GLU A 184 -7.25 -4.86 -5.34
C GLU A 184 -7.30 -3.65 -6.27
N ILE A 185 -8.50 -3.31 -6.73
CA ILE A 185 -8.74 -2.08 -7.49
C ILE A 185 -9.43 -1.10 -6.56
N SER A 186 -8.73 -0.04 -6.18
CA SER A 186 -9.24 0.97 -5.26
C SER A 186 -8.76 2.37 -5.62
N PRO A 187 -9.44 3.41 -5.14
CA PRO A 187 -9.06 4.79 -5.44
C PRO A 187 -7.77 5.20 -4.70
N ILE A 188 -7.02 6.10 -5.35
CA ILE A 188 -6.05 7.00 -4.75
C ILE A 188 -6.41 8.39 -5.24
N GLY A 189 -6.91 9.26 -4.36
CA GLY A 189 -7.52 10.52 -4.77
C GLY A 189 -8.65 10.29 -5.77
N ASP A 190 -8.64 11.00 -6.88
CA ASP A 190 -9.68 10.94 -7.91
C ASP A 190 -9.51 9.80 -8.92
N ARG A 191 -8.48 9.00 -8.81
CA ARG A 191 -8.16 7.93 -9.78
C ARG A 191 -8.17 6.56 -9.14
N THR A 192 -8.46 5.55 -9.94
CA THR A 192 -8.50 4.15 -9.54
C THR A 192 -7.26 3.43 -10.03
N TYR A 193 -6.62 2.67 -9.14
CA TYR A 193 -5.40 1.93 -9.42
C TYR A 193 -5.51 0.47 -8.99
N LEU A 194 -4.70 -0.37 -9.61
CA LEU A 194 -4.46 -1.73 -9.13
C LEU A 194 -3.43 -1.68 -8.01
N HIS A 195 -3.80 -2.22 -6.87
CA HIS A 195 -2.94 -2.34 -5.69
C HIS A 195 -2.56 -3.79 -5.43
N GLY A 196 -1.50 -3.98 -4.67
CA GLY A 196 -1.14 -5.25 -4.07
C GLY A 196 -0.73 -5.06 -2.62
N TYR A 197 -0.86 -6.12 -1.82
CA TYR A 197 -0.51 -6.13 -0.41
C TYR A 197 -1.32 -5.16 0.46
N THR A 198 -2.53 -4.81 0.03
CA THR A 198 -3.47 -3.97 0.78
C THR A 198 -4.51 -4.78 1.53
N SER A 199 -5.17 -4.15 2.49
CA SER A 199 -6.42 -4.61 3.07
C SER A 199 -7.45 -3.50 2.88
N SER A 200 -8.50 -3.79 2.14
CA SER A 200 -9.54 -2.81 1.77
C SER A 200 -10.85 -3.17 2.45
N PHE A 201 -11.51 -2.18 3.02
CA PHE A 201 -12.79 -2.31 3.69
C PHE A 201 -13.82 -1.42 2.99
N ALA A 202 -14.95 -2.00 2.62
CA ALA A 202 -16.12 -1.28 2.13
C ALA A 202 -17.19 -1.35 3.21
N ILE A 203 -17.39 -0.26 3.93
CA ILE A 203 -18.26 -0.17 5.11
C ILE A 203 -19.60 0.43 4.68
N PHE A 204 -20.65 -0.38 4.76
CA PHE A 204 -22.00 0.05 4.43
C PHE A 204 -22.69 0.57 5.69
N LYS A 205 -23.10 1.83 5.65
CA LYS A 205 -23.78 2.51 6.74
C LYS A 205 -25.22 2.84 6.38
N GLU A 206 -26.07 2.95 7.39
CA GLU A 206 -27.40 3.51 7.20
C GLU A 206 -27.28 4.99 6.81
N LYS A 207 -27.99 5.39 5.79
CA LYS A 207 -28.06 6.79 5.42
C LYS A 207 -28.90 7.55 6.43
N SER A 208 -28.35 8.64 6.94
CA SER A 208 -29.03 9.56 7.84
C SER A 208 -30.26 10.19 7.22
#